data_abafa229a3940fb5444c249245f7e672
#
_entry.id   abafa229a3940fb5444c249245f7e672
#
_cell.length_a   1.000
_cell.length_b   1.000
_cell.length_c   1.000
_cell.angle_alpha   90.00
_cell.angle_beta   90.00
_cell.angle_gamma   90.00
#
_symmetry.space_group_name_H-M   'P 1'
#
loop_
_entity.id
_entity.type
_entity.pdbx_description
1 polymer ?
#
loop_
_entity_poly.entity_id
_entity_poly.type
_entity_poly.pdbx_seq_one_letter_code
_entity_poly.pdbx_strand_id
1 'polypeptide(L)'
;MLSVVIPTYHRNDLLEECLKLIAPAVQRLDTPYEVIVTDDGKDTTAQAMMEQQFPWATWVEGPHDGPAKNRNNGAKKASNEWIVFLDDDCLPNADLLKSYQTAIQANPTTKVFEGKIYADREQRRFDEESPINLTGGKLWSCNFCVQKAEFDKLGGFDEDFPFATMEDMDLRLRLKDAGNEILFLSSAAVCHPWRKIKGWAMYKKRYISYKYFMNKYPEKKKFHTPISRIKILISRFFEGLGSLVKYRFRGISNFFYRTAIDVMLIFVR
;
A
#
# COMPACT_ATOMS: atom_id res chain seq x y z
N MET A 1 3.88 22.18 2.19
CA MET A 1 2.62 21.81 1.48
C MET A 1 2.67 20.35 1.10
N LEU A 2 1.52 19.72 0.82
CA LEU A 2 1.38 18.28 0.57
C LEU A 2 0.99 18.01 -0.88
N SER A 3 1.56 16.96 -1.49
CA SER A 3 1.13 16.35 -2.74
C SER A 3 0.58 14.96 -2.43
N VAL A 4 -0.68 14.71 -2.77
CA VAL A 4 -1.28 13.38 -2.64
C VAL A 4 -1.10 12.64 -3.96
N VAL A 5 -0.48 11.46 -3.94
CA VAL A 5 -0.26 10.62 -5.12
C VAL A 5 -1.12 9.38 -5.03
N ILE A 6 -2.02 9.21 -6.01
CA ILE A 6 -2.97 8.10 -6.08
C ILE A 6 -2.72 7.31 -7.36
N PRO A 7 -2.10 6.12 -7.28
CA PRO A 7 -2.01 5.22 -8.43
C PRO A 7 -3.34 4.54 -8.67
N THR A 8 -3.75 4.43 -9.94
CA THR A 8 -4.95 3.68 -10.33
C THR A 8 -4.70 2.79 -11.54
N TYR A 9 -5.54 1.76 -11.70
CA TYR A 9 -5.53 0.85 -12.84
C TYR A 9 -6.89 0.17 -13.00
N HIS A 10 -7.70 0.61 -13.96
CA HIS A 10 -9.03 0.06 -14.29
C HIS A 10 -9.99 -0.05 -13.09
N ARG A 11 -10.01 0.96 -12.19
CA ARG A 11 -10.82 0.97 -10.97
C ARG A 11 -11.50 2.33 -10.74
N ASN A 12 -12.07 2.90 -11.80
CA ASN A 12 -12.64 4.24 -11.78
C ASN A 12 -13.70 4.44 -10.68
N ASP A 13 -14.54 3.43 -10.41
CA ASP A 13 -15.56 3.48 -9.36
C ASP A 13 -14.92 3.64 -7.96
N LEU A 14 -13.83 2.93 -7.68
CA LEU A 14 -13.13 3.03 -6.40
C LEU A 14 -12.38 4.34 -6.28
N LEU A 15 -11.71 4.75 -7.36
CA LEU A 15 -11.03 6.04 -7.43
C LEU A 15 -12.00 7.20 -7.20
N GLU A 16 -13.20 7.15 -7.77
CA GLU A 16 -14.24 8.16 -7.59
C GLU A 16 -14.59 8.36 -6.11
N GLU A 17 -14.80 7.25 -5.38
CA GLU A 17 -15.09 7.30 -3.94
C GLU A 17 -13.90 7.85 -3.13
N CYS A 18 -12.67 7.47 -3.48
CA CYS A 18 -11.47 8.02 -2.87
C CYS A 18 -11.37 9.54 -3.11
N LEU A 19 -11.56 9.99 -4.36
CA LEU A 19 -11.49 11.41 -4.74
C LEU A 19 -12.55 12.26 -4.04
N LYS A 20 -13.77 11.76 -3.88
CA LYS A 20 -14.82 12.47 -3.11
C LYS A 20 -14.37 12.76 -1.68
N LEU A 21 -13.65 11.83 -1.04
CA LEU A 21 -13.24 11.99 0.35
C LEU A 21 -11.91 12.75 0.52
N ILE A 22 -11.03 12.75 -0.48
CA ILE A 22 -9.80 13.55 -0.46
C ILE A 22 -10.01 14.95 -1.01
N ALA A 23 -11.22 15.31 -1.41
CA ALA A 23 -11.55 16.62 -1.99
C ALA A 23 -11.28 17.80 -1.03
N PRO A 24 -10.86 18.98 -1.53
CA PRO A 24 -10.62 20.17 -0.71
C PRO A 24 -11.82 20.59 0.15
N ALA A 25 -13.04 20.34 -0.31
CA ALA A 25 -14.26 20.63 0.46
C ALA A 25 -14.50 19.66 1.63
N VAL A 26 -13.81 18.51 1.67
CA VAL A 26 -13.99 17.47 2.69
C VAL A 26 -12.82 17.42 3.67
N GLN A 27 -11.59 17.53 3.15
CA GLN A 27 -10.40 17.55 3.99
C GLN A 27 -10.34 18.85 4.81
N ARG A 28 -10.21 18.72 6.12
CA ARG A 28 -10.17 19.85 7.06
C ARG A 28 -8.78 20.49 7.13
N LEU A 29 -8.21 20.75 5.97
CA LEU A 29 -6.89 21.36 5.83
C LEU A 29 -7.04 22.79 5.32
N ASP A 30 -6.52 23.77 6.07
CA ASP A 30 -6.65 25.20 5.75
C ASP A 30 -5.64 25.67 4.68
N THR A 31 -4.62 24.87 4.39
CA THR A 31 -3.61 25.18 3.38
C THR A 31 -3.84 24.39 2.08
N PRO A 32 -3.52 25.00 0.92
CA PRO A 32 -3.61 24.29 -0.35
C PRO A 32 -2.76 23.03 -0.41
N TYR A 33 -3.25 22.04 -1.10
CA TYR A 33 -2.53 20.82 -1.46
C TYR A 33 -2.88 20.42 -2.89
N GLU A 34 -2.09 19.57 -3.50
CA GLU A 34 -2.39 19.00 -4.81
C GLU A 34 -2.72 17.50 -4.70
N VAL A 35 -3.54 17.03 -5.64
CA VAL A 35 -3.83 15.60 -5.81
C VAL A 35 -3.46 15.21 -7.23
N ILE A 36 -2.64 14.18 -7.35
CA ILE A 36 -2.13 13.65 -8.62
C ILE A 36 -2.59 12.20 -8.72
N VAL A 37 -3.44 11.91 -9.68
CA VAL A 37 -3.84 10.56 -10.04
C VAL A 37 -2.98 10.10 -11.20
N THR A 38 -2.23 9.02 -11.00
CA THR A 38 -1.37 8.41 -12.02
C THR A 38 -1.99 7.08 -12.45
N ASP A 39 -2.37 6.99 -13.73
CA ASP A 39 -3.27 5.96 -14.26
C ASP A 39 -2.55 5.02 -15.22
N ASP A 40 -2.37 3.78 -14.79
CA ASP A 40 -1.73 2.71 -15.56
C ASP A 40 -2.66 2.02 -16.58
N GLY A 41 -3.93 2.47 -16.70
CA GLY A 41 -4.89 1.97 -17.68
C GLY A 41 -4.51 2.34 -19.11
N LYS A 42 -4.72 1.43 -20.06
CA LYS A 42 -4.47 1.66 -21.51
C LYS A 42 -5.76 1.96 -22.25
N ASP A 43 -6.75 1.10 -22.11
CA ASP A 43 -7.98 1.16 -22.89
C ASP A 43 -9.12 1.87 -22.15
N THR A 44 -9.09 1.83 -20.83
CA THR A 44 -10.06 2.48 -19.96
C THR A 44 -9.30 3.26 -18.89
N THR A 45 -9.27 4.58 -19.04
CA THR A 45 -8.59 5.50 -18.11
C THR A 45 -9.61 6.26 -17.26
N ALA A 46 -9.14 6.87 -16.19
CA ALA A 46 -9.94 7.74 -15.34
C ALA A 46 -10.01 9.18 -15.89
N GLN A 47 -9.31 9.52 -16.98
CA GLN A 47 -9.13 10.88 -17.46
C GLN A 47 -10.47 11.62 -17.65
N ALA A 48 -11.37 11.06 -18.44
CA ALA A 48 -12.65 11.72 -18.74
C ALA A 48 -13.52 11.94 -17.48
N MET A 49 -13.52 10.97 -16.55
CA MET A 49 -14.21 11.11 -15.27
C MET A 49 -13.60 12.25 -14.43
N MET A 50 -12.26 12.31 -14.38
CA MET A 50 -11.57 13.34 -13.59
C MET A 50 -11.76 14.74 -14.17
N GLU A 51 -11.66 14.91 -15.49
CA GLU A 51 -11.90 16.19 -16.15
C GLU A 51 -13.31 16.74 -15.90
N GLN A 52 -14.31 15.86 -15.86
CA GLN A 52 -15.71 16.24 -15.67
C GLN A 52 -16.08 16.46 -14.19
N GLN A 53 -15.60 15.61 -13.28
CA GLN A 53 -16.09 15.57 -11.90
C GLN A 53 -15.10 16.10 -10.88
N PHE A 54 -13.78 16.03 -11.18
CA PHE A 54 -12.70 16.39 -10.24
C PHE A 54 -11.67 17.33 -10.86
N PRO A 55 -12.07 18.48 -11.44
CA PRO A 55 -11.15 19.40 -12.14
C PRO A 55 -10.08 20.03 -11.22
N TRP A 56 -10.20 19.85 -9.92
CA TRP A 56 -9.24 20.29 -8.91
C TRP A 56 -8.08 19.28 -8.71
N ALA A 57 -8.19 18.05 -9.23
CA ALA A 57 -7.16 17.03 -9.19
C ALA A 57 -6.50 16.87 -10.58
N THR A 58 -5.22 16.55 -10.61
CA THR A 58 -4.46 16.36 -11.86
C THR A 58 -4.42 14.89 -12.24
N TRP A 59 -4.92 14.57 -13.43
CA TRP A 59 -4.69 13.27 -14.04
C TRP A 59 -3.37 13.26 -14.82
N VAL A 60 -2.60 12.18 -14.68
CA VAL A 60 -1.39 11.93 -15.47
C VAL A 60 -1.41 10.49 -15.97
N GLU A 61 -0.99 10.31 -17.22
CA GLU A 61 -0.80 8.98 -17.79
C GLU A 61 0.30 8.25 -17.04
N GLY A 62 0.04 6.99 -16.66
CA GLY A 62 1.00 6.10 -16.02
C GLY A 62 1.95 5.43 -17.02
N PRO A 63 3.01 4.78 -16.56
CA PRO A 63 3.97 4.08 -17.41
C PRO A 63 3.45 2.74 -17.98
N HIS A 64 2.28 2.28 -17.57
CA HIS A 64 1.68 0.98 -17.92
C HIS A 64 2.52 -0.25 -17.58
N ASP A 65 3.29 -0.15 -16.51
CA ASP A 65 4.29 -1.16 -16.14
C ASP A 65 4.31 -1.45 -14.63
N GLY A 66 3.14 -1.39 -14.02
CA GLY A 66 2.92 -1.84 -12.66
C GLY A 66 2.99 -0.76 -11.58
N PRO A 67 2.57 -1.12 -10.35
CA PRO A 67 2.25 -0.14 -9.32
C PRO A 67 3.46 0.60 -8.76
N ALA A 68 4.65 0.01 -8.70
CA ALA A 68 5.86 0.69 -8.24
C ALA A 68 6.23 1.84 -9.20
N LYS A 69 6.29 1.55 -10.51
CA LYS A 69 6.55 2.56 -11.55
C LYS A 69 5.46 3.61 -11.59
N ASN A 70 4.21 3.19 -11.44
CA ASN A 70 3.07 4.11 -11.44
C ASN A 70 3.14 5.08 -10.24
N ARG A 71 3.42 4.61 -9.02
CA ARG A 71 3.64 5.49 -7.86
C ARG A 71 4.82 6.45 -8.05
N ASN A 72 5.94 5.96 -8.59
CA ASN A 72 7.10 6.80 -8.91
C ASN A 72 6.77 7.86 -9.95
N ASN A 73 5.96 7.52 -10.97
CA ASN A 73 5.49 8.47 -11.98
C ASN A 73 4.70 9.62 -11.34
N GLY A 74 3.76 9.32 -10.46
CA GLY A 74 3.02 10.33 -9.72
C GLY A 74 3.91 11.17 -8.80
N ALA A 75 4.86 10.53 -8.10
CA ALA A 75 5.82 11.21 -7.23
C ALA A 75 6.73 12.19 -8.00
N LYS A 76 7.14 11.85 -9.22
CA LYS A 76 7.90 12.75 -10.12
C LYS A 76 7.12 13.99 -10.52
N LYS A 77 5.79 13.92 -10.55
CA LYS A 77 4.89 15.05 -10.86
C LYS A 77 4.56 15.91 -9.65
N ALA A 78 4.81 15.40 -8.44
CA ALA A 78 4.57 16.12 -7.20
C ALA A 78 5.46 17.38 -7.10
N SER A 79 4.84 18.53 -6.85
CA SER A 79 5.51 19.83 -6.78
C SER A 79 5.81 20.27 -5.34
N ASN A 80 5.16 19.66 -4.35
CA ASN A 80 5.32 20.02 -2.95
C ASN A 80 6.43 19.23 -2.25
N GLU A 81 6.85 19.74 -1.11
CA GLU A 81 7.93 19.15 -0.29
C GLU A 81 7.59 17.77 0.28
N TRP A 82 6.31 17.49 0.49
CA TRP A 82 5.84 16.26 1.12
C TRP A 82 4.89 15.50 0.21
N ILE A 83 5.10 14.19 0.09
CA ILE A 83 4.24 13.28 -0.68
C ILE A 83 3.44 12.42 0.28
N VAL A 84 2.13 12.40 0.11
CA VAL A 84 1.22 11.43 0.75
C VAL A 84 0.84 10.41 -0.31
N PHE A 85 1.22 9.15 -0.11
CA PHE A 85 0.76 8.05 -0.95
C PHE A 85 -0.56 7.51 -0.41
N LEU A 86 -1.52 7.33 -1.31
CA LEU A 86 -2.86 6.84 -1.04
C LEU A 86 -3.30 5.93 -2.18
N ASP A 87 -3.83 4.73 -1.89
CA ASP A 87 -4.36 3.87 -2.95
C ASP A 87 -5.79 4.29 -3.33
N ASP A 88 -6.17 4.01 -4.57
CA ASP A 88 -7.48 4.39 -5.15
C ASP A 88 -8.68 3.66 -4.52
N ASP A 89 -8.47 2.58 -3.75
CA ASP A 89 -9.49 1.84 -3.00
C ASP A 89 -9.50 2.18 -1.50
N CYS A 90 -8.84 3.28 -1.11
CA CYS A 90 -8.86 3.81 0.25
C CYS A 90 -9.93 4.89 0.42
N LEU A 91 -10.52 4.93 1.61
CA LEU A 91 -11.47 5.94 2.04
C LEU A 91 -10.83 6.81 3.13
N PRO A 92 -10.18 7.94 2.78
CA PRO A 92 -9.50 8.78 3.74
C PRO A 92 -10.47 9.48 4.71
N ASN A 93 -10.09 9.56 5.98
CA ASN A 93 -10.82 10.35 6.95
C ASN A 93 -10.63 11.85 6.65
N ALA A 94 -11.62 12.68 7.03
CA ALA A 94 -11.61 14.13 6.78
C ALA A 94 -10.42 14.88 7.40
N ASP A 95 -9.77 14.32 8.41
CA ASP A 95 -8.60 14.92 9.07
C ASP A 95 -7.27 14.27 8.62
N LEU A 96 -7.26 13.46 7.56
CA LEU A 96 -6.05 12.76 7.09
C LEU A 96 -4.90 13.73 6.83
N LEU A 97 -5.12 14.70 5.96
CA LEU A 97 -4.07 15.64 5.54
C LEU A 97 -3.69 16.61 6.64
N LYS A 98 -4.66 17.06 7.45
CA LYS A 98 -4.41 17.89 8.63
C LYS A 98 -3.54 17.14 9.66
N SER A 99 -3.76 15.86 9.87
CA SER A 99 -2.95 15.04 10.77
C SER A 99 -1.50 14.96 10.32
N TYR A 100 -1.25 14.74 9.02
CA TYR A 100 0.10 14.78 8.46
C TYR A 100 0.73 16.15 8.61
N GLN A 101 0.04 17.23 8.24
CA GLN A 101 0.56 18.59 8.35
C GLN A 101 0.94 18.94 9.79
N THR A 102 0.08 18.64 10.75
CA THR A 102 0.34 18.88 12.18
C THR A 102 1.57 18.09 12.67
N ALA A 103 1.67 16.81 12.26
CA ALA A 103 2.80 15.98 12.63
C ALA A 103 4.13 16.47 12.03
N ILE A 104 4.13 16.93 10.78
CA ILE A 104 5.30 17.52 10.12
C ILE A 104 5.77 18.76 10.88
N GLN A 105 4.85 19.64 11.27
CA GLN A 105 5.19 20.85 12.05
C GLN A 105 5.72 20.54 13.44
N ALA A 106 5.15 19.53 14.09
CA ALA A 106 5.56 19.13 15.43
C ALA A 106 6.89 18.34 15.48
N ASN A 107 7.30 17.74 14.34
CA ASN A 107 8.49 16.87 14.28
C ASN A 107 9.39 17.26 13.09
N PRO A 108 10.08 18.40 13.15
CA PRO A 108 10.80 18.99 12.00
C PRO A 108 11.99 18.14 11.52
N THR A 109 12.47 17.19 12.31
CA THR A 109 13.55 16.26 11.93
C THR A 109 13.06 14.94 11.34
N THR A 110 11.79 14.60 11.54
CA THR A 110 11.19 13.36 11.02
C THR A 110 10.79 13.55 9.56
N LYS A 111 11.24 12.64 8.72
CA LYS A 111 11.00 12.71 7.26
C LYS A 111 9.97 11.71 6.76
N VAL A 112 9.54 10.78 7.60
CA VAL A 112 8.63 9.69 7.22
C VAL A 112 7.59 9.48 8.30
N PHE A 113 6.32 9.50 7.88
CA PHE A 113 5.18 9.24 8.75
C PHE A 113 4.34 8.12 8.13
N GLU A 114 3.92 7.15 8.94
CA GLU A 114 2.95 6.16 8.51
C GLU A 114 1.60 6.36 9.20
N GLY A 115 0.53 6.24 8.43
CA GLY A 115 -0.81 6.44 8.94
C GLY A 115 -1.49 5.14 9.37
N LYS A 116 -2.58 5.30 10.13
CA LYS A 116 -3.47 4.21 10.52
C LYS A 116 -4.28 3.73 9.33
N ILE A 117 -4.36 2.41 9.16
CA ILE A 117 -5.23 1.77 8.18
C ILE A 117 -6.16 0.80 8.92
N TYR A 118 -7.46 0.96 8.74
CA TYR A 118 -8.46 0.11 9.34
C TYR A 118 -9.45 -0.41 8.29
N ALA A 119 -10.09 -1.52 8.57
CA ALA A 119 -11.10 -2.09 7.68
C ALA A 119 -12.49 -1.52 7.95
N ASP A 120 -13.36 -1.56 6.95
CA ASP A 120 -14.77 -1.09 7.00
C ASP A 120 -15.65 -1.87 7.99
N ARG A 121 -15.26 -3.11 8.29
CA ARG A 121 -15.98 -4.05 9.16
C ARG A 121 -15.06 -5.16 9.65
N GLU A 122 -15.58 -6.08 10.42
CA GLU A 122 -14.89 -7.34 10.71
C GLU A 122 -14.79 -8.24 9.48
N GLN A 123 -13.72 -9.02 9.40
CA GLN A 123 -13.55 -10.04 8.37
C GLN A 123 -14.65 -11.12 8.47
N ARG A 124 -15.24 -11.49 7.32
CA ARG A 124 -16.34 -12.46 7.24
C ARG A 124 -16.02 -13.72 6.43
N ARG A 125 -14.87 -13.70 5.74
CA ARG A 125 -14.45 -14.78 4.85
C ARG A 125 -12.94 -14.94 4.91
N PHE A 126 -12.44 -16.15 4.70
CA PHE A 126 -11.01 -16.43 4.62
C PHE A 126 -10.32 -15.78 3.41
N ASP A 127 -11.05 -15.60 2.32
CA ASP A 127 -10.57 -15.01 1.08
C ASP A 127 -10.72 -13.47 1.01
N GLU A 128 -10.96 -12.82 2.14
CA GLU A 128 -10.92 -11.36 2.26
C GLU A 128 -9.59 -10.87 2.81
N GLU A 129 -9.13 -9.74 2.30
CA GLU A 129 -7.90 -9.06 2.73
C GLU A 129 -8.10 -7.55 2.82
N SER A 130 -7.46 -6.95 3.80
CA SER A 130 -7.26 -5.52 3.97
C SER A 130 -5.89 -5.28 4.62
N PRO A 131 -5.10 -4.30 4.17
CA PRO A 131 -3.79 -3.99 4.76
C PRO A 131 -3.95 -3.23 6.08
N ILE A 132 -4.34 -3.94 7.14
CA ILE A 132 -4.58 -3.32 8.46
C ILE A 132 -3.28 -2.91 9.11
N ASN A 133 -3.20 -1.65 9.56
CA ASN A 133 -2.10 -1.09 10.33
C ASN A 133 -2.64 -0.20 11.46
N LEU A 134 -2.82 -0.75 12.64
CA LEU A 134 -3.40 -0.03 13.79
C LEU A 134 -2.34 0.56 14.74
N THR A 135 -1.10 0.10 14.65
CA THR A 135 -0.03 0.38 15.63
C THR A 135 1.31 0.78 15.00
N GLY A 136 1.37 0.87 13.68
CA GLY A 136 2.58 1.21 12.94
C GLY A 136 3.49 0.02 12.63
N GLY A 137 4.60 0.31 11.97
CA GLY A 137 5.66 -0.64 11.63
C GLY A 137 5.45 -1.38 10.31
N LYS A 138 4.52 -0.93 9.46
CA LYS A 138 4.20 -1.56 8.15
C LYS A 138 4.65 -0.72 6.97
N LEU A 139 4.43 0.58 7.02
CA LEU A 139 4.64 1.53 5.90
C LEU A 139 3.94 1.06 4.60
N TRP A 140 2.67 0.65 4.71
CA TRP A 140 1.89 0.29 3.51
C TRP A 140 1.70 1.49 2.59
N SER A 141 1.92 1.33 1.28
CA SER A 141 1.82 2.40 0.27
C SER A 141 0.44 3.05 0.18
N CYS A 142 -0.56 2.44 0.73
CA CYS A 142 -1.91 2.99 0.76
C CYS A 142 -2.15 4.07 1.83
N ASN A 143 -1.20 4.34 2.75
CA ASN A 143 -1.29 5.45 3.70
C ASN A 143 0.04 5.76 4.39
N PHE A 144 0.90 6.52 3.75
CA PHE A 144 2.07 7.12 4.40
C PHE A 144 2.44 8.46 3.78
N CYS A 145 3.19 9.27 4.53
CA CYS A 145 3.71 10.56 4.10
C CYS A 145 5.24 10.54 4.20
N VAL A 146 5.91 11.06 3.18
CA VAL A 146 7.37 11.13 3.13
C VAL A 146 7.84 12.45 2.56
N GLN A 147 8.95 12.98 3.08
CA GLN A 147 9.61 14.13 2.48
C GLN A 147 10.11 13.77 1.09
N LYS A 148 9.70 14.55 0.07
CA LYS A 148 10.01 14.27 -1.34
C LYS A 148 11.51 14.10 -1.59
N ALA A 149 12.32 14.98 -1.02
CA ALA A 149 13.78 14.91 -1.17
C ALA A 149 14.38 13.62 -0.62
N GLU A 150 13.84 13.06 0.47
CA GLU A 150 14.31 11.77 1.01
C GLU A 150 13.83 10.59 0.14
N PHE A 151 12.59 10.66 -0.36
CA PHE A 151 12.06 9.67 -1.30
C PHE A 151 12.88 9.63 -2.60
N ASP A 152 13.16 10.80 -3.20
CA ASP A 152 13.93 10.93 -4.43
C ASP A 152 15.40 10.48 -4.24
N LYS A 153 16.03 10.84 -3.11
CA LYS A 153 17.38 10.41 -2.76
C LYS A 153 17.54 8.89 -2.71
N LEU A 154 16.49 8.17 -2.29
CA LEU A 154 16.48 6.71 -2.24
C LEU A 154 16.03 6.06 -3.55
N GLY A 155 15.70 6.85 -4.59
CA GLY A 155 15.24 6.36 -5.89
C GLY A 155 13.78 5.89 -5.89
N GLY A 156 12.98 6.28 -4.89
CA GLY A 156 11.57 5.92 -4.82
C GLY A 156 11.31 4.43 -4.54
N PHE A 157 10.19 3.92 -5.05
CA PHE A 157 9.92 2.48 -5.06
C PHE A 157 10.84 1.77 -6.04
N ASP A 158 11.27 0.57 -5.70
CA ASP A 158 12.04 -0.27 -6.63
C ASP A 158 11.12 -0.78 -7.76
N GLU A 159 11.43 -0.33 -8.97
CA GLU A 159 10.65 -0.58 -10.18
C GLU A 159 10.82 -2.01 -10.75
N ASP A 160 11.79 -2.77 -10.26
CA ASP A 160 12.04 -4.15 -10.68
C ASP A 160 11.17 -5.18 -9.93
N PHE A 161 10.35 -4.73 -8.96
CA PHE A 161 9.36 -5.63 -8.35
C PHE A 161 8.35 -6.08 -9.38
N PRO A 162 8.23 -7.40 -9.61
CA PRO A 162 7.42 -7.91 -10.72
C PRO A 162 5.90 -7.75 -10.48
N PHE A 163 5.47 -7.57 -9.24
CA PHE A 163 4.05 -7.40 -8.87
C PHE A 163 3.91 -6.58 -7.59
N ALA A 164 2.70 -6.03 -7.35
CA ALA A 164 2.32 -5.27 -6.17
C ALA A 164 2.37 -6.13 -4.89
N THR A 165 3.54 -6.38 -4.38
CA THR A 165 3.82 -7.07 -3.11
C THR A 165 5.30 -6.93 -2.79
N MET A 166 5.64 -6.55 -1.56
CA MET A 166 6.98 -6.39 -1.01
C MET A 166 7.71 -5.09 -1.41
N GLU A 167 7.24 -4.31 -2.39
CA GLU A 167 7.81 -3.01 -2.75
C GLU A 167 7.76 -2.01 -1.57
N ASP A 168 6.70 -2.08 -0.76
CA ASP A 168 6.56 -1.28 0.47
C ASP A 168 7.59 -1.68 1.52
N MET A 169 7.78 -2.98 1.69
CA MET A 169 8.76 -3.53 2.62
C MET A 169 10.18 -3.14 2.20
N ASP A 170 10.47 -3.19 0.91
CA ASP A 170 11.73 -2.75 0.34
C ASP A 170 12.00 -1.27 0.63
N LEU A 171 11.04 -0.40 0.30
CA LEU A 171 11.16 1.03 0.57
C LEU A 171 11.36 1.30 2.07
N ARG A 172 10.57 0.63 2.92
CA ARG A 172 10.68 0.74 4.38
C ARG A 172 12.07 0.34 4.89
N LEU A 173 12.67 -0.72 4.35
CA LEU A 173 14.03 -1.13 4.72
C LEU A 173 15.04 -0.07 4.31
N ARG A 174 15.02 0.40 3.06
CA ARG A 174 15.93 1.43 2.55
C ARG A 174 15.83 2.74 3.34
N LEU A 175 14.61 3.15 3.72
CA LEU A 175 14.41 4.31 4.59
C LEU A 175 15.05 4.12 5.96
N LYS A 176 14.86 2.95 6.58
CA LYS A 176 15.49 2.64 7.89
C LYS A 176 17.00 2.53 7.82
N ASP A 177 17.53 1.89 6.77
CA ASP A 177 18.97 1.75 6.56
C ASP A 177 19.64 3.11 6.29
N ALA A 178 18.90 4.08 5.74
CA ALA A 178 19.30 5.48 5.61
C ALA A 178 19.17 6.30 6.91
N GLY A 179 18.82 5.66 8.04
CA GLY A 179 18.72 6.28 9.35
C GLY A 179 17.42 7.04 9.62
N ASN A 180 16.38 6.87 8.77
CA ASN A 180 15.11 7.53 9.00
C ASN A 180 14.29 6.84 10.10
N GLU A 181 13.80 7.62 11.03
CA GLU A 181 12.70 7.21 11.89
C GLU A 181 11.38 7.24 11.11
N ILE A 182 10.53 6.25 11.32
CA ILE A 182 9.17 6.19 10.76
C ILE A 182 8.21 6.38 11.91
N LEU A 183 7.58 7.55 11.95
CA LEU A 183 6.65 7.91 13.03
C LEU A 183 5.23 7.49 12.68
N PHE A 184 4.60 6.68 13.54
CA PHE A 184 3.21 6.26 13.36
C PHE A 184 2.23 7.32 13.86
N LEU A 185 1.21 7.64 13.04
CA LEU A 185 0.17 8.59 13.36
C LEU A 185 -1.21 7.89 13.35
N SER A 186 -1.76 7.66 14.52
CA SER A 186 -3.09 7.07 14.64
C SER A 186 -4.22 7.99 14.15
N SER A 187 -3.97 9.31 14.14
CA SER A 187 -4.91 10.33 13.64
C SER A 187 -4.94 10.43 12.11
N ALA A 188 -3.82 10.14 11.42
CA ALA A 188 -3.77 10.09 9.97
C ALA A 188 -4.35 8.76 9.46
N ALA A 189 -5.68 8.68 9.40
CA ALA A 189 -6.37 7.41 9.22
C ALA A 189 -7.08 7.27 7.88
N VAL A 190 -7.03 6.08 7.31
CA VAL A 190 -7.82 5.68 6.14
C VAL A 190 -8.57 4.38 6.44
N CYS A 191 -9.79 4.25 5.92
CA CYS A 191 -10.48 2.99 5.84
C CYS A 191 -10.08 2.30 4.53
N HIS A 192 -9.63 1.05 4.60
CA HIS A 192 -9.42 0.20 3.44
C HIS A 192 -10.42 -0.96 3.50
N PRO A 193 -11.49 -0.94 2.69
CA PRO A 193 -12.51 -1.97 2.72
C PRO A 193 -11.96 -3.37 2.44
N TRP A 194 -12.58 -4.39 3.02
CA TRP A 194 -12.26 -5.78 2.71
C TRP A 194 -12.49 -6.09 1.25
N ARG A 195 -11.48 -6.62 0.58
CA ARG A 195 -11.57 -7.10 -0.80
C ARG A 195 -11.30 -8.59 -0.89
N LYS A 196 -11.96 -9.26 -1.85
CA LYS A 196 -11.72 -10.69 -2.08
C LYS A 196 -10.45 -10.90 -2.90
N ILE A 197 -9.61 -11.79 -2.43
CA ILE A 197 -8.45 -12.29 -3.19
C ILE A 197 -8.97 -13.33 -4.18
N LYS A 198 -8.73 -13.12 -5.47
CA LYS A 198 -9.21 -14.01 -6.53
C LYS A 198 -8.11 -14.94 -7.01
N GLY A 199 -8.31 -16.24 -6.74
CA GLY A 199 -7.63 -17.35 -7.40
C GLY A 199 -6.14 -17.53 -7.13
N TRP A 200 -5.61 -18.63 -7.61
CA TRP A 200 -4.20 -19.04 -7.47
C TRP A 200 -3.22 -18.03 -8.07
N ALA A 201 -3.58 -17.37 -9.17
CA ALA A 201 -2.69 -16.42 -9.85
C ALA A 201 -2.19 -15.30 -8.95
N MET A 202 -3.04 -14.78 -8.03
CA MET A 202 -2.63 -13.75 -7.08
C MET A 202 -1.58 -14.27 -6.08
N TYR A 203 -1.77 -15.48 -5.56
CA TYR A 203 -0.80 -16.10 -4.66
C TYR A 203 0.54 -16.37 -5.36
N LYS A 204 0.51 -16.81 -6.63
CA LYS A 204 1.72 -17.01 -7.45
C LYS A 204 2.46 -15.68 -7.67
N LYS A 205 1.76 -14.59 -7.96
CA LYS A 205 2.34 -13.25 -8.10
C LYS A 205 3.08 -12.84 -6.82
N ARG A 206 2.45 -13.02 -5.66
CA ARG A 206 3.07 -12.72 -4.35
C ARG A 206 4.31 -13.56 -4.07
N TYR A 207 4.25 -14.84 -4.41
CA TYR A 207 5.42 -15.72 -4.28
C TYR A 207 6.60 -15.24 -5.14
N ILE A 208 6.34 -14.80 -6.37
CA ILE A 208 7.39 -14.31 -7.28
C ILE A 208 8.01 -13.03 -6.71
N SER A 209 7.21 -12.04 -6.28
CA SER A 209 7.72 -10.81 -5.67
C SER A 209 8.48 -11.09 -4.36
N TYR A 210 7.98 -12.02 -3.53
CA TYR A 210 8.69 -12.43 -2.33
C TYR A 210 10.05 -13.08 -2.65
N LYS A 211 10.13 -13.92 -3.69
CA LYS A 211 11.39 -14.51 -4.13
C LYS A 211 12.37 -13.44 -4.61
N TYR A 212 11.90 -12.45 -5.38
CA TYR A 212 12.70 -11.30 -5.77
C TYR A 212 13.26 -10.57 -4.55
N PHE A 213 12.40 -10.23 -3.59
CA PHE A 213 12.79 -9.59 -2.33
C PHE A 213 13.86 -10.38 -1.57
N MET A 214 13.70 -11.70 -1.44
CA MET A 214 14.68 -12.56 -0.75
C MET A 214 16.01 -12.65 -1.49
N ASN A 215 16.03 -12.52 -2.81
CA ASN A 215 17.27 -12.47 -3.59
C ASN A 215 17.97 -11.10 -3.46
N LYS A 216 17.20 -10.03 -3.35
CA LYS A 216 17.72 -8.67 -3.13
C LYS A 216 18.35 -8.52 -1.73
N TYR A 217 17.81 -9.22 -0.73
CA TYR A 217 18.26 -9.17 0.68
C TYR A 217 18.73 -10.53 1.18
N PRO A 218 19.88 -11.05 0.71
CA PRO A 218 20.34 -12.40 1.06
C PRO A 218 20.62 -12.56 2.56
N GLU A 219 20.97 -11.48 3.28
CA GLU A 219 21.15 -11.49 4.73
C GLU A 219 19.86 -11.81 5.50
N LYS A 220 18.68 -11.52 4.91
CA LYS A 220 17.38 -11.89 5.49
C LYS A 220 17.13 -13.40 5.42
N LYS A 221 17.78 -14.12 4.48
CA LYS A 221 17.60 -15.57 4.32
C LYS A 221 17.98 -16.34 5.60
N LYS A 222 18.94 -15.86 6.39
CA LYS A 222 19.32 -16.50 7.65
C LYS A 222 18.16 -16.64 8.66
N PHE A 223 17.18 -15.73 8.61
CA PHE A 223 15.98 -15.79 9.44
C PHE A 223 14.86 -16.68 8.85
N HIS A 224 15.04 -17.09 7.60
CA HIS A 224 14.08 -17.89 6.82
C HIS A 224 14.63 -19.27 6.46
N THR A 225 15.24 -19.94 7.43
CA THR A 225 15.72 -21.31 7.27
C THR A 225 14.55 -22.28 6.99
N PRO A 226 14.78 -23.45 6.37
CA PRO A 226 13.73 -24.45 6.16
C PRO A 226 12.98 -24.78 7.46
N ILE A 227 13.69 -24.88 8.59
CA ILE A 227 13.09 -25.16 9.89
C ILE A 227 12.16 -24.03 10.33
N SER A 228 12.61 -22.76 10.21
CA SER A 228 11.75 -21.62 10.56
C SER A 228 10.52 -21.54 9.66
N ARG A 229 10.67 -21.87 8.38
CA ARG A 229 9.58 -21.93 7.41
C ARG A 229 8.57 -23.02 7.72
N ILE A 230 9.03 -24.19 8.12
CA ILE A 230 8.16 -25.29 8.57
C ILE A 230 7.37 -24.87 9.81
N LYS A 231 8.00 -24.22 10.79
CA LYS A 231 7.30 -23.68 11.97
C LYS A 231 6.22 -22.67 11.58
N ILE A 232 6.53 -21.76 10.68
CA ILE A 232 5.57 -20.76 10.15
C ILE A 232 4.43 -21.46 9.42
N LEU A 233 4.71 -22.43 8.55
CA LEU A 233 3.70 -23.24 7.86
C LEU A 233 2.73 -23.90 8.86
N ILE A 234 3.26 -24.55 9.88
CA ILE A 234 2.44 -25.24 10.90
C ILE A 234 1.55 -24.23 11.64
N SER A 235 2.12 -23.13 12.14
CA SER A 235 1.34 -22.07 12.84
C SER A 235 0.23 -21.54 11.95
N ARG A 236 0.57 -21.11 10.73
CA ARG A 236 -0.40 -20.55 9.78
C ARG A 236 -1.45 -21.55 9.31
N PHE A 237 -1.11 -22.84 9.26
CA PHE A 237 -2.07 -23.88 8.91
C PHE A 237 -3.14 -24.01 9.98
N PHE A 238 -2.76 -24.12 11.26
CA PHE A 238 -3.73 -24.24 12.36
C PHE A 238 -4.53 -22.95 12.59
N GLU A 239 -3.92 -21.77 12.50
CA GLU A 239 -4.61 -20.48 12.51
C GLU A 239 -5.62 -20.39 11.37
N GLY A 240 -5.25 -20.88 10.18
CA GLY A 240 -6.11 -20.94 9.02
C GLY A 240 -7.30 -21.89 9.19
N LEU A 241 -7.10 -23.06 9.80
CA LEU A 241 -8.20 -23.97 10.14
C LEU A 241 -9.19 -23.32 11.10
N GLY A 242 -8.71 -22.67 12.17
CA GLY A 242 -9.55 -21.93 13.10
C GLY A 242 -10.36 -20.82 12.39
N SER A 243 -9.70 -20.09 11.49
CA SER A 243 -10.36 -19.07 10.69
C SER A 243 -11.41 -19.65 9.73
N LEU A 244 -11.14 -20.80 9.10
CA LEU A 244 -12.13 -21.47 8.24
C LEU A 244 -13.38 -21.88 9.01
N VAL A 245 -13.22 -22.42 10.22
CA VAL A 245 -14.37 -22.75 11.09
C VAL A 245 -15.14 -21.48 11.44
N LYS A 246 -14.46 -20.41 11.90
CA LYS A 246 -15.04 -19.11 12.19
C LYS A 246 -15.86 -18.56 11.02
N TYR A 247 -15.34 -18.69 9.79
CA TYR A 247 -16.00 -18.18 8.59
C TYR A 247 -16.87 -19.21 7.86
N ARG A 248 -17.23 -20.33 8.51
CA ARG A 248 -18.07 -21.38 7.94
C ARG A 248 -17.56 -21.85 6.57
N PHE A 249 -16.24 -22.09 6.48
CA PHE A 249 -15.52 -22.54 5.28
C PHE A 249 -15.61 -21.60 4.07
N ARG A 250 -16.09 -20.37 4.23
CA ARG A 250 -16.10 -19.37 3.16
C ARG A 250 -14.67 -18.98 2.78
N GLY A 251 -14.28 -19.24 1.52
CA GLY A 251 -12.93 -18.97 1.01
C GLY A 251 -11.94 -20.13 1.21
N ILE A 252 -12.42 -21.37 1.36
CA ILE A 252 -11.59 -22.56 1.57
C ILE A 252 -10.53 -22.76 0.47
N SER A 253 -10.78 -22.43 -0.78
CA SER A 253 -9.79 -22.51 -1.85
C SER A 253 -8.56 -21.66 -1.55
N ASN A 254 -8.76 -20.46 -0.96
CA ASN A 254 -7.67 -19.56 -0.60
C ASN A 254 -6.83 -20.10 0.57
N PHE A 255 -7.43 -20.85 1.47
CA PHE A 255 -6.68 -21.57 2.50
C PHE A 255 -5.69 -22.56 1.85
N PHE A 256 -6.14 -23.36 0.89
CA PHE A 256 -5.24 -24.30 0.20
C PHE A 256 -4.19 -23.58 -0.64
N TYR A 257 -4.55 -22.48 -1.32
CA TYR A 257 -3.58 -21.69 -2.08
C TYR A 257 -2.50 -21.08 -1.17
N ARG A 258 -2.89 -20.52 -0.03
CA ARG A 258 -1.94 -20.00 0.95
C ARG A 258 -1.01 -21.08 1.47
N THR A 259 -1.58 -22.22 1.87
CA THR A 259 -0.80 -23.36 2.36
C THR A 259 0.20 -23.88 1.31
N ALA A 260 -0.22 -23.99 0.05
CA ALA A 260 0.67 -24.38 -1.04
C ALA A 260 1.84 -23.40 -1.22
N ILE A 261 1.59 -22.08 -1.14
CA ILE A 261 2.66 -21.07 -1.17
C ILE A 261 3.59 -21.22 0.04
N ASP A 262 3.06 -21.42 1.24
CA ASP A 262 3.86 -21.60 2.45
C ASP A 262 4.80 -22.83 2.32
N VAL A 263 4.32 -23.93 1.70
CA VAL A 263 5.14 -25.10 1.36
C VAL A 263 6.22 -24.72 0.32
N MET A 264 5.86 -24.03 -0.75
CA MET A 264 6.84 -23.60 -1.78
C MET A 264 7.93 -22.71 -1.19
N LEU A 265 7.60 -21.89 -0.20
CA LEU A 265 8.53 -20.98 0.48
C LEU A 265 9.61 -21.75 1.29
N ILE A 266 9.39 -22.99 1.69
CA ILE A 266 10.40 -23.83 2.37
C ILE A 266 11.62 -24.05 1.47
N PHE A 267 11.39 -24.11 0.15
CA PHE A 267 12.41 -24.44 -0.86
C PHE A 267 12.99 -23.18 -1.55
N VAL A 268 12.64 -21.98 -1.13
CA VAL A 268 13.27 -20.74 -1.65
C VAL A 268 14.69 -20.64 -1.09
N ARG A 269 15.67 -20.81 -1.95
CA ARG A 269 17.10 -20.69 -1.67
C ARG A 269 17.61 -19.27 -1.95
#